data_98ebf0e00b78fa627b2b82b2b460367c
#
_entry.id   98ebf0e00b78fa627b2b82b2b460367c
#
_cell.length_a   1.000
_cell.length_b   1.000
_cell.length_c   1.000
_cell.angle_alpha   90.00
_cell.angle_beta   90.00
_cell.angle_gamma   90.00
#
_symmetry.space_group_name_H-M   'P 1'
#
loop_
_entity.id
_entity.type
_entity.pdbx_description
1 polymer ?
#
loop_
_entity_poly.entity_id
_entity_poly.type
_entity_poly.pdbx_seq_one_letter_code
_entity_poly.pdbx_strand_id
1 'polypeptide(L)'
;MVLILLLTTVCLIQLSNGKSTEWKRGQNIMTWLFIVWLLYYIMEIMNPTPYALIPLICAFVVPVVIRTRKDIELLLLVWSVFVIIFTLKGYWQKNHGFSTKDLYFLHVLGGARTHIIWSGIRYFSCFSDAANYGVHSAMAAVTFSISAFFVDSRWKRLYFLFIALCGIYGMGISGTRSAMGVLMGGMLMITIIAKNWKALLGGIFISIGIFVFFYYTNIGSGNQYIHKMRSSFHPTEDASYLVRVENRQRMKELMARKPIGYGIGLAKAGNFDSKEQMPYPPDSWLIAVWVETGIVGLILYLAIHGTLFAWCSWLLMFKVRNKNLRGLAAAWLCMNAGLFIAAYVNDVMQYPNQLTVYTGFA
;
A
#
# COMPACT_ATOMS: atom_id res chain seq x y z
N MET A 1 -8.55 -12.04 -4.46
CA MET A 1 -9.90 -12.48 -4.87
C MET A 1 -10.56 -13.37 -3.81
N VAL A 2 -9.96 -14.50 -3.40
CA VAL A 2 -10.55 -15.43 -2.41
C VAL A 2 -10.96 -14.74 -1.10
N LEU A 3 -10.10 -13.89 -0.53
CA LEU A 3 -10.42 -13.15 0.71
C LEU A 3 -11.64 -12.23 0.55
N ILE A 4 -11.75 -11.52 -0.56
CA ILE A 4 -12.92 -10.67 -0.85
C ILE A 4 -14.18 -11.53 -0.93
N LEU A 5 -14.13 -12.66 -1.63
CA LEU A 5 -15.26 -13.58 -1.75
C LEU A 5 -15.67 -14.14 -0.38
N LEU A 6 -14.71 -14.55 0.44
CA LEU A 6 -14.99 -15.04 1.80
C LEU A 6 -15.63 -13.95 2.68
N LEU A 7 -15.06 -12.75 2.70
CA LEU A 7 -15.61 -11.62 3.46
C LEU A 7 -17.01 -11.25 2.96
N THR A 8 -17.21 -11.21 1.65
CA THR A 8 -18.52 -10.92 1.06
C THR A 8 -19.55 -12.01 1.41
N THR A 9 -19.16 -13.29 1.36
CA THR A 9 -20.03 -14.40 1.75
C THR A 9 -20.43 -14.32 3.23
N VAL A 10 -19.47 -14.08 4.14
CA VAL A 10 -19.74 -13.90 5.57
C VAL A 10 -20.66 -12.68 5.80
N CYS A 11 -20.41 -11.58 5.08
CA CYS A 11 -21.25 -10.40 5.13
C CYS A 11 -22.69 -10.70 4.70
N LEU A 12 -22.88 -11.39 3.58
CA LEU A 12 -24.22 -11.77 3.09
C LEU A 12 -24.96 -12.69 4.08
N ILE A 13 -24.27 -13.65 4.68
CA ILE A 13 -24.84 -14.53 5.72
C ILE A 13 -25.26 -13.69 6.93
N GLN A 14 -24.42 -12.75 7.38
CA GLN A 14 -24.74 -11.88 8.51
C GLN A 14 -25.92 -10.95 8.20
N LEU A 15 -25.99 -10.40 6.98
CA LEU A 15 -27.09 -9.56 6.55
C LEU A 15 -28.40 -10.34 6.43
N SER A 16 -28.36 -11.59 5.94
CA SER A 16 -29.54 -12.44 5.82
C SER A 16 -30.12 -12.87 7.18
N ASN A 17 -29.25 -13.03 8.19
CA ASN A 17 -29.64 -13.39 9.54
C ASN A 17 -29.78 -12.18 10.47
N GLY A 18 -29.46 -11.00 9.99
CA GLY A 18 -29.28 -9.80 10.80
C GLY A 18 -30.50 -8.90 10.89
N LYS A 19 -30.52 -8.13 11.97
CA LYS A 19 -31.46 -7.05 12.19
C LYS A 19 -31.05 -5.83 11.34
N SER A 20 -31.96 -4.89 11.14
CA SER A 20 -31.74 -3.64 10.37
C SER A 20 -30.48 -2.84 10.78
N THR A 21 -29.95 -3.06 11.98
CA THR A 21 -28.70 -2.45 12.47
C THR A 21 -27.47 -2.85 11.67
N GLU A 22 -27.47 -4.02 11.04
CA GLU A 22 -26.34 -4.51 10.23
C GLU A 22 -26.16 -3.67 8.95
N TRP A 23 -27.26 -3.36 8.29
CA TRP A 23 -27.27 -2.47 7.12
C TRP A 23 -26.77 -1.06 7.46
N LYS A 24 -27.11 -0.54 8.64
CA LYS A 24 -26.64 0.78 9.08
C LYS A 24 -25.12 0.84 9.28
N ARG A 25 -24.47 -0.26 9.63
CA ARG A 25 -23.00 -0.31 9.78
C ARG A 25 -22.28 -0.20 8.45
N GLY A 26 -22.85 -0.80 7.37
CA GLY A 26 -22.31 -0.64 6.03
C GLY A 26 -22.54 0.76 5.45
N GLN A 27 -23.47 1.53 5.99
CA GLN A 27 -23.76 2.91 5.58
C GLN A 27 -22.91 3.91 6.38
N ASN A 28 -21.61 3.85 6.20
CA ASN A 28 -20.65 4.74 6.86
C ASN A 28 -20.11 5.81 5.90
N ILE A 29 -19.34 6.76 6.45
CA ILE A 29 -18.78 7.86 5.67
C ILE A 29 -17.91 7.37 4.50
N MET A 30 -17.15 6.30 4.71
CA MET A 30 -16.31 5.71 3.68
C MET A 30 -17.14 5.18 2.51
N THR A 31 -18.26 4.50 2.79
CA THR A 31 -19.18 4.00 1.77
C THR A 31 -19.73 5.15 0.92
N TRP A 32 -20.18 6.23 1.54
CA TRP A 32 -20.70 7.38 0.79
C TRP A 32 -19.64 8.08 -0.05
N LEU A 33 -18.43 8.25 0.48
CA LEU A 33 -17.32 8.83 -0.27
C LEU A 33 -16.96 7.98 -1.49
N PHE A 34 -16.93 6.65 -1.37
CA PHE A 34 -16.64 5.77 -2.49
C PHE A 34 -17.83 5.57 -3.45
N ILE A 35 -19.07 5.82 -3.03
CA ILE A 35 -20.18 5.96 -3.97
C ILE A 35 -19.95 7.19 -4.88
N VAL A 36 -19.56 8.33 -4.32
CA VAL A 36 -19.23 9.53 -5.10
C VAL A 36 -18.08 9.24 -6.07
N TRP A 37 -17.05 8.54 -5.61
CA TRP A 37 -15.93 8.11 -6.47
C TRP A 37 -16.39 7.18 -7.59
N LEU A 38 -17.25 6.20 -7.27
CA LEU A 38 -17.81 5.28 -8.25
C LEU A 38 -18.66 6.00 -9.29
N LEU A 39 -19.49 6.96 -8.87
CA LEU A 39 -20.30 7.77 -9.79
C LEU A 39 -19.41 8.58 -10.73
N TYR A 40 -18.33 9.18 -10.21
CA TYR A 40 -17.33 9.86 -11.05
C TYR A 40 -16.70 8.88 -12.04
N TYR A 41 -16.30 7.70 -11.60
CA TYR A 41 -15.78 6.64 -12.45
C TYR A 41 -16.77 6.18 -13.53
N ILE A 42 -18.06 6.09 -13.20
CA ILE A 42 -19.13 5.77 -14.16
C ILE A 42 -19.28 6.87 -15.21
N MET A 43 -19.08 8.12 -14.88
CA MET A 43 -19.09 9.22 -15.85
C MET A 43 -17.90 9.18 -16.81
N GLU A 44 -16.78 8.67 -16.39
CA GLU A 44 -15.56 8.49 -17.18
C GLU A 44 -15.60 7.23 -18.08
N ILE A 45 -16.76 6.56 -18.22
CA ILE A 45 -16.87 5.21 -18.78
C ILE A 45 -16.39 5.11 -20.20
N MET A 46 -15.26 4.46 -20.34
CA MET A 46 -15.01 3.54 -21.45
C MET A 46 -14.60 2.14 -20.97
N ASN A 47 -14.25 1.95 -19.68
CA ASN A 47 -13.88 0.61 -19.20
C ASN A 47 -14.02 0.50 -17.66
N PRO A 48 -15.12 -0.08 -17.11
CA PRO A 48 -15.26 -0.29 -15.67
C PRO A 48 -14.23 -1.33 -15.20
N THR A 49 -13.11 -0.87 -14.65
CA THR A 49 -12.15 -1.77 -14.06
C THR A 49 -12.60 -2.20 -12.66
N PRO A 50 -12.37 -3.47 -12.27
CA PRO A 50 -12.72 -3.97 -10.93
C PRO A 50 -12.13 -3.14 -9.77
N TYR A 51 -11.12 -2.36 -10.04
CA TYR A 51 -10.41 -1.54 -9.05
C TYR A 51 -11.27 -0.47 -8.38
N ALA A 52 -12.28 0.07 -9.07
CA ALA A 52 -13.21 1.04 -8.48
C ALA A 52 -14.16 0.42 -7.45
N LEU A 53 -14.47 -0.86 -7.59
CA LEU A 53 -15.40 -1.58 -6.71
C LEU A 53 -14.75 -2.04 -5.41
N ILE A 54 -13.45 -2.33 -5.40
CA ILE A 54 -12.75 -2.82 -4.20
C ILE A 54 -12.91 -1.88 -3.01
N PRO A 55 -12.68 -0.55 -3.12
CA PRO A 55 -12.90 0.37 -2.02
C PRO A 55 -14.33 0.34 -1.47
N LEU A 56 -15.31 0.32 -2.36
CA LEU A 56 -16.74 0.31 -1.98
C LEU A 56 -17.12 -1.00 -1.29
N ILE A 57 -16.67 -2.14 -1.81
CA ILE A 57 -16.89 -3.45 -1.19
C ILE A 57 -16.27 -3.48 0.20
N CYS A 58 -15.02 -3.04 0.36
CA CYS A 58 -14.37 -2.97 1.67
C CYS A 58 -15.12 -2.05 2.62
N ALA A 59 -15.51 -0.86 2.17
CA ALA A 59 -16.24 0.12 2.98
C ALA A 59 -17.56 -0.41 3.55
N PHE A 60 -18.24 -1.28 2.81
CA PHE A 60 -19.50 -1.88 3.24
C PHE A 60 -19.29 -3.18 4.02
N VAL A 61 -18.48 -4.09 3.51
CA VAL A 61 -18.34 -5.46 4.06
C VAL A 61 -17.54 -5.49 5.35
N VAL A 62 -16.43 -4.75 5.42
CA VAL A 62 -15.52 -4.82 6.58
C VAL A 62 -16.21 -4.39 7.89
N PRO A 63 -16.94 -3.25 7.97
CA PRO A 63 -17.61 -2.85 9.21
C PRO A 63 -18.75 -3.77 9.63
N VAL A 64 -19.30 -4.54 8.69
CA VAL A 64 -20.34 -5.55 9.00
C VAL A 64 -19.71 -6.79 9.64
N VAL A 65 -18.56 -7.23 9.13
CA VAL A 65 -17.87 -8.45 9.56
C VAL A 65 -16.98 -8.21 10.78
N ILE A 66 -16.20 -7.14 10.76
CA ILE A 66 -15.22 -6.81 11.81
C ILE A 66 -15.87 -5.91 12.84
N ARG A 67 -16.20 -6.46 14.02
CA ARG A 67 -16.98 -5.77 15.06
C ARG A 67 -16.24 -5.62 16.37
N THR A 68 -15.35 -6.56 16.64
CA THR A 68 -14.68 -6.66 17.93
C THR A 68 -13.17 -6.60 17.76
N ARG A 69 -12.48 -6.32 18.85
CA ARG A 69 -11.01 -6.41 18.89
C ARG A 69 -10.51 -7.80 18.45
N LYS A 70 -11.23 -8.86 18.83
CA LYS A 70 -10.85 -10.24 18.46
C LYS A 70 -10.91 -10.46 16.95
N ASP A 71 -11.86 -9.84 16.26
CA ASP A 71 -11.98 -9.94 14.81
C ASP A 71 -10.79 -9.24 14.12
N ILE A 72 -10.32 -8.09 14.65
CA ILE A 72 -9.11 -7.42 14.16
C ILE A 72 -7.88 -8.31 14.39
N GLU A 73 -7.75 -8.91 15.58
CA GLU A 73 -6.65 -9.85 15.86
C GLU A 73 -6.71 -11.07 14.94
N LEU A 74 -7.90 -11.60 14.65
CA LEU A 74 -8.10 -12.71 13.71
C LEU A 74 -7.70 -12.31 12.28
N LEU A 75 -8.12 -11.13 11.84
CA LEU A 75 -7.75 -10.59 10.53
C LEU A 75 -6.22 -10.47 10.39
N LEU A 76 -5.54 -9.97 11.42
CA LEU A 76 -4.08 -9.92 11.47
C LEU A 76 -3.47 -11.32 11.42
N LEU A 77 -4.02 -12.30 12.15
CA LEU A 77 -3.53 -13.68 12.10
C LEU A 77 -3.69 -14.29 10.70
N VAL A 78 -4.83 -14.08 10.04
CA VAL A 78 -5.03 -14.51 8.66
C VAL A 78 -4.01 -13.85 7.71
N TRP A 79 -3.83 -12.54 7.82
CA TRP A 79 -2.85 -11.83 7.00
C TRP A 79 -1.43 -12.32 7.24
N SER A 80 -1.06 -12.63 8.49
CA SER A 80 0.27 -13.14 8.85
C SER A 80 0.65 -14.43 8.13
N VAL A 81 -0.33 -15.33 7.88
CA VAL A 81 -0.10 -16.56 7.12
C VAL A 81 0.34 -16.23 5.68
N PHE A 82 -0.31 -15.26 5.05
CA PHE A 82 0.08 -14.81 3.69
C PHE A 82 1.46 -14.15 3.70
N VAL A 83 1.78 -13.35 4.73
CA VAL A 83 3.12 -12.75 4.86
C VAL A 83 4.19 -13.82 4.95
N ILE A 84 3.97 -14.90 5.70
CA ILE A 84 4.90 -16.04 5.78
C ILE A 84 5.06 -16.69 4.40
N ILE A 85 3.95 -16.99 3.70
CA ILE A 85 3.98 -17.60 2.37
C ILE A 85 4.78 -16.74 1.39
N PHE A 86 4.52 -15.43 1.37
CA PHE A 86 5.23 -14.51 0.49
C PHE A 86 6.71 -14.40 0.83
N THR A 87 7.03 -14.39 2.12
CA THR A 87 8.42 -14.36 2.59
C THR A 87 9.17 -15.63 2.21
N LEU A 88 8.55 -16.79 2.42
CA LEU A 88 9.13 -18.08 2.04
C LEU A 88 9.35 -18.21 0.54
N LYS A 89 8.39 -17.77 -0.28
CA LYS A 89 8.59 -17.78 -1.73
C LYS A 89 9.68 -16.80 -2.17
N GLY A 90 9.75 -15.61 -1.57
CA GLY A 90 10.84 -14.65 -1.83
C GLY A 90 12.20 -15.20 -1.42
N TYR A 91 12.29 -15.87 -0.27
CA TYR A 91 13.48 -16.58 0.17
C TYR A 91 13.89 -17.68 -0.81
N TRP A 92 12.90 -18.47 -1.28
CA TRP A 92 13.14 -19.50 -2.27
C TRP A 92 13.70 -18.93 -3.59
N GLN A 93 13.07 -17.89 -4.14
CA GLN A 93 13.55 -17.23 -5.35
C GLN A 93 15.00 -16.73 -5.21
N LYS A 94 15.36 -16.24 -4.00
CA LYS A 94 16.71 -15.72 -3.75
C LYS A 94 17.78 -16.82 -3.69
N ASN A 95 17.47 -17.96 -3.06
CA ASN A 95 18.47 -18.99 -2.77
C ASN A 95 18.46 -20.16 -3.76
N HIS A 96 17.31 -20.44 -4.39
CA HIS A 96 17.14 -21.58 -5.31
C HIS A 96 16.82 -21.14 -6.75
N GLY A 97 16.66 -19.82 -6.97
CA GLY A 97 16.32 -19.28 -8.28
C GLY A 97 14.83 -19.20 -8.56
N PHE A 98 14.50 -18.75 -9.75
CA PHE A 98 13.14 -18.53 -10.19
C PHE A 98 12.49 -19.83 -10.68
N SER A 99 11.18 -20.00 -10.37
CA SER A 99 10.40 -21.12 -10.91
C SER A 99 10.15 -20.94 -12.41
N THR A 100 9.69 -22.02 -13.09
CA THR A 100 9.37 -21.96 -14.53
C THR A 100 8.36 -20.85 -14.85
N LYS A 101 7.36 -20.64 -13.98
CA LYS A 101 6.38 -19.54 -14.14
C LYS A 101 7.02 -18.16 -13.95
N ASP A 102 7.93 -18.02 -13.00
CA ASP A 102 8.65 -16.77 -12.75
C ASP A 102 9.57 -16.46 -13.94
N LEU A 103 10.24 -17.47 -14.51
CA LEU A 103 11.09 -17.33 -15.70
C LEU A 103 10.27 -16.95 -16.93
N TYR A 104 9.09 -17.52 -17.11
CA TYR A 104 8.17 -17.13 -18.17
C TYR A 104 7.77 -15.66 -18.06
N PHE A 105 7.43 -15.18 -16.85
CA PHE A 105 7.15 -13.78 -16.61
C PHE A 105 8.37 -12.90 -16.95
N LEU A 106 9.55 -13.29 -16.50
CA LEU A 106 10.78 -12.50 -16.71
C LEU A 106 11.16 -12.42 -18.19
N HIS A 107 11.18 -13.53 -18.90
CA HIS A 107 11.75 -13.61 -20.25
C HIS A 107 10.74 -13.46 -21.37
N VAL A 108 9.51 -13.95 -21.18
CA VAL A 108 8.47 -13.90 -22.23
C VAL A 108 7.59 -12.66 -22.06
N LEU A 109 7.16 -12.35 -20.83
CA LEU A 109 6.33 -11.17 -20.57
C LEU A 109 7.11 -9.88 -20.31
N GLY A 110 8.44 -9.91 -20.47
CA GLY A 110 9.29 -8.73 -20.40
C GLY A 110 9.61 -8.21 -18.99
N GLY A 111 9.27 -8.97 -17.95
CA GLY A 111 9.52 -8.62 -16.54
C GLY A 111 11.01 -8.43 -16.22
N ALA A 112 11.91 -9.03 -16.99
CA ALA A 112 13.37 -8.92 -16.80
C ALA A 112 13.86 -7.47 -16.79
N ARG A 113 13.26 -6.58 -17.59
CA ARG A 113 13.65 -5.17 -17.69
C ARG A 113 13.60 -4.43 -16.34
N THR A 114 12.72 -4.83 -15.43
CA THR A 114 12.51 -4.17 -14.14
C THR A 114 13.01 -4.98 -12.95
N HIS A 115 13.28 -6.29 -13.16
CA HIS A 115 13.66 -7.21 -12.08
C HIS A 115 15.12 -7.64 -12.14
N ILE A 116 15.70 -7.70 -13.35
CA ILE A 116 17.13 -8.01 -13.55
C ILE A 116 17.80 -6.74 -14.03
N ILE A 117 18.26 -5.92 -13.10
CA ILE A 117 18.88 -4.63 -13.37
C ILE A 117 20.38 -4.67 -13.04
N TRP A 118 21.15 -3.73 -13.58
CA TRP A 118 22.61 -3.68 -13.35
C TRP A 118 22.99 -3.68 -11.85
N SER A 119 22.13 -3.12 -10.98
CA SER A 119 22.33 -3.10 -9.54
C SER A 119 21.85 -4.38 -8.83
N GLY A 120 21.48 -5.42 -9.58
CA GLY A 120 21.14 -6.77 -9.11
C GLY A 120 19.70 -7.19 -9.29
N ILE A 121 19.40 -8.40 -8.82
CA ILE A 121 18.10 -9.03 -8.94
C ILE A 121 17.14 -8.46 -7.89
N ARG A 122 15.91 -8.19 -8.32
CA ARG A 122 14.79 -7.77 -7.47
C ARG A 122 13.76 -8.90 -7.40
N TYR A 123 13.60 -9.46 -6.22
CA TYR A 123 12.67 -10.57 -6.02
C TYR A 123 11.25 -10.04 -5.83
N PHE A 124 10.27 -10.72 -6.41
CA PHE A 124 8.86 -10.30 -6.44
C PHE A 124 7.90 -11.29 -5.79
N SER A 125 8.40 -12.45 -5.35
CA SER A 125 7.59 -13.48 -4.67
C SER A 125 6.35 -13.89 -5.47
N CYS A 126 5.14 -13.68 -4.94
CA CYS A 126 3.85 -13.95 -5.59
C CYS A 126 3.19 -12.70 -6.17
N PHE A 127 3.88 -11.57 -6.19
CA PHE A 127 3.32 -10.29 -6.62
C PHE A 127 3.55 -10.04 -8.11
N SER A 128 2.83 -9.05 -8.64
CA SER A 128 2.98 -8.59 -10.02
C SER A 128 4.38 -8.06 -10.31
N ASP A 129 5.03 -7.46 -9.30
CA ASP A 129 6.35 -6.89 -9.40
C ASP A 129 7.02 -6.74 -8.02
N ALA A 130 8.33 -6.46 -8.05
CA ALA A 130 9.13 -6.31 -6.84
C ALA A 130 8.75 -5.06 -6.01
N ALA A 131 8.19 -4.00 -6.62
CA ALA A 131 7.79 -2.81 -5.88
C ALA A 131 6.56 -3.10 -5.03
N ASN A 132 5.55 -3.77 -5.59
CA ASN A 132 4.37 -4.22 -4.85
C ASN A 132 4.72 -5.20 -3.73
N TYR A 133 5.62 -6.17 -3.98
CA TYR A 133 6.09 -7.08 -2.95
C TYR A 133 6.81 -6.35 -1.81
N GLY A 134 7.75 -5.47 -2.16
CA GLY A 134 8.53 -4.72 -1.16
C GLY A 134 7.69 -3.80 -0.30
N VAL A 135 6.73 -3.11 -0.91
CA VAL A 135 5.79 -2.23 -0.21
C VAL A 135 4.84 -3.03 0.66
N HIS A 136 4.28 -4.15 0.17
CA HIS A 136 3.44 -5.03 0.99
C HIS A 136 4.18 -5.57 2.21
N SER A 137 5.44 -5.97 2.02
CA SER A 137 6.31 -6.44 3.10
C SER A 137 6.58 -5.34 4.13
N ALA A 138 6.81 -4.10 3.69
CA ALA A 138 6.95 -2.95 4.59
C ALA A 138 5.65 -2.61 5.33
N MET A 139 4.49 -2.72 4.65
CA MET A 139 3.17 -2.60 5.28
C MET A 139 3.00 -3.61 6.42
N ALA A 140 3.33 -4.87 6.17
CA ALA A 140 3.32 -5.91 7.20
C ALA A 140 4.28 -5.57 8.34
N ALA A 141 5.51 -5.14 8.04
CA ALA A 141 6.49 -4.75 9.05
C ALA A 141 5.94 -3.66 9.98
N VAL A 142 5.34 -2.59 9.44
CA VAL A 142 4.74 -1.50 10.24
C VAL A 142 3.57 -2.01 11.07
N THR A 143 2.62 -2.70 10.44
CA THR A 143 1.39 -3.14 11.12
C THR A 143 1.69 -4.12 12.24
N PHE A 144 2.49 -5.15 11.99
CA PHE A 144 2.80 -6.17 12.99
C PHE A 144 3.74 -5.66 14.08
N SER A 145 4.69 -4.76 13.78
CA SER A 145 5.52 -4.12 14.80
C SER A 145 4.66 -3.33 15.80
N ILE A 146 3.74 -2.50 15.32
CA ILE A 146 2.86 -1.72 16.19
C ILE A 146 1.90 -2.63 16.94
N SER A 147 1.22 -3.56 16.24
CA SER A 147 0.22 -4.47 16.82
C SER A 147 0.79 -5.35 17.92
N ALA A 148 2.07 -5.72 17.85
CA ALA A 148 2.75 -6.52 18.87
C ALA A 148 2.68 -5.90 20.27
N PHE A 149 2.64 -4.57 20.39
CA PHE A 149 2.56 -3.87 21.68
C PHE A 149 1.14 -3.79 22.25
N PHE A 150 0.11 -4.13 21.46
CA PHE A 150 -1.29 -3.98 21.83
C PHE A 150 -2.06 -5.30 21.90
N VAL A 151 -1.37 -6.44 21.78
CA VAL A 151 -1.94 -7.77 22.06
C VAL A 151 -1.62 -8.20 23.49
N ASP A 152 -2.54 -8.94 24.12
CA ASP A 152 -2.39 -9.30 25.53
C ASP A 152 -1.42 -10.47 25.75
N SER A 153 -1.42 -11.43 24.84
CA SER A 153 -0.61 -12.64 24.95
C SER A 153 0.86 -12.41 24.59
N ARG A 154 1.79 -12.85 25.43
CA ARG A 154 3.24 -12.82 25.14
C ARG A 154 3.60 -13.61 23.88
N TRP A 155 2.93 -14.75 23.65
CA TRP A 155 3.13 -15.57 22.47
C TRP A 155 2.67 -14.86 21.19
N LYS A 156 1.49 -14.22 21.22
CA LYS A 156 1.03 -13.40 20.09
C LYS A 156 1.98 -12.22 19.81
N ARG A 157 2.52 -11.59 20.87
CA ARG A 157 3.51 -10.51 20.73
C ARG A 157 4.75 -10.97 20.02
N LEU A 158 5.36 -12.08 20.48
CA LEU A 158 6.55 -12.65 19.85
C LEU A 158 6.27 -13.07 18.41
N TYR A 159 5.12 -13.70 18.16
CA TYR A 159 4.70 -14.07 16.84
C TYR A 159 4.56 -12.86 15.90
N PHE A 160 3.91 -11.77 16.33
CA PHE A 160 3.77 -10.57 15.51
C PHE A 160 5.12 -9.88 15.26
N LEU A 161 6.02 -9.88 16.22
CA LEU A 161 7.39 -9.39 16.00
C LEU A 161 8.14 -10.26 14.97
N PHE A 162 7.96 -11.57 15.01
CA PHE A 162 8.50 -12.47 13.99
C PHE A 162 7.95 -12.14 12.59
N ILE A 163 6.63 -11.92 12.46
CA ILE A 163 6.02 -11.49 11.19
C ILE A 163 6.54 -10.13 10.72
N ALA A 164 6.77 -9.21 11.64
CA ALA A 164 7.39 -7.92 11.31
C ALA A 164 8.81 -8.09 10.74
N LEU A 165 9.61 -9.00 11.31
CA LEU A 165 10.93 -9.34 10.78
C LEU A 165 10.85 -10.00 9.40
N CYS A 166 9.88 -10.89 9.17
CA CYS A 166 9.58 -11.42 7.84
C CYS A 166 9.29 -10.29 6.83
N GLY A 167 8.50 -9.30 7.24
CA GLY A 167 8.21 -8.11 6.43
C GLY A 167 9.48 -7.31 6.11
N ILE A 168 10.34 -7.04 7.09
CA ILE A 168 11.62 -6.34 6.88
C ILE A 168 12.51 -7.12 5.91
N TYR A 169 12.58 -8.44 6.05
CA TYR A 169 13.35 -9.30 5.14
C TYR A 169 12.81 -9.22 3.72
N GLY A 170 11.49 -9.39 3.52
CA GLY A 170 10.84 -9.31 2.20
C GLY A 170 11.06 -7.95 1.54
N MET A 171 10.92 -6.87 2.31
CA MET A 171 11.24 -5.50 1.86
C MET A 171 12.69 -5.41 1.36
N GLY A 172 13.64 -5.95 2.13
CA GLY A 172 15.07 -5.93 1.79
C GLY A 172 15.34 -6.62 0.46
N ILE A 173 14.91 -7.86 0.29
CA ILE A 173 15.19 -8.65 -0.92
C ILE A 173 14.48 -8.14 -2.18
N SER A 174 13.37 -7.41 -2.02
CA SER A 174 12.68 -6.75 -3.15
C SER A 174 13.53 -5.65 -3.79
N GLY A 175 14.48 -5.08 -3.06
CA GLY A 175 15.29 -3.94 -3.49
C GLY A 175 14.47 -2.70 -3.85
N THR A 176 13.28 -2.55 -3.24
CA THR A 176 12.33 -1.46 -3.54
C THR A 176 12.54 -0.29 -2.59
N ARG A 177 13.02 0.81 -3.14
CA ARG A 177 13.33 2.03 -2.39
C ARG A 177 12.10 2.70 -1.78
N SER A 178 10.98 2.75 -2.51
CA SER A 178 9.73 3.35 -2.01
C SER A 178 9.15 2.66 -0.79
N ALA A 179 9.53 1.40 -0.53
CA ALA A 179 9.14 0.68 0.68
C ALA A 179 9.67 1.33 1.97
N MET A 180 10.80 2.06 1.90
CA MET A 180 11.27 2.89 3.02
C MET A 180 10.27 4.00 3.39
N GLY A 181 9.57 4.55 2.38
CA GLY A 181 8.51 5.52 2.60
C GLY A 181 7.38 4.99 3.47
N VAL A 182 7.09 3.67 3.38
CA VAL A 182 6.08 3.02 4.23
C VAL A 182 6.50 3.02 5.69
N LEU A 183 7.76 2.68 5.97
CA LEU A 183 8.29 2.69 7.34
C LEU A 183 8.30 4.11 7.92
N MET A 184 8.83 5.08 7.16
CA MET A 184 8.92 6.47 7.60
C MET A 184 7.54 7.10 7.81
N GLY A 185 6.63 6.92 6.85
CA GLY A 185 5.26 7.43 6.95
C GLY A 185 4.47 6.79 8.09
N GLY A 186 4.64 5.47 8.29
CA GLY A 186 4.04 4.77 9.42
C GLY A 186 4.55 5.28 10.77
N MET A 187 5.85 5.51 10.90
CA MET A 187 6.46 6.09 12.11
C MET A 187 5.96 7.52 12.35
N LEU A 188 5.91 8.35 11.31
CA LEU A 188 5.39 9.71 11.44
C LEU A 188 3.93 9.70 11.92
N MET A 189 3.11 8.84 11.33
CA MET A 189 1.68 8.77 11.67
C MET A 189 1.45 8.29 13.10
N ILE A 190 2.19 7.27 13.59
CA ILE A 190 2.04 6.80 14.97
C ILE A 190 2.42 7.86 15.98
N THR A 191 3.41 8.71 15.69
CA THR A 191 3.81 9.80 16.58
C THR A 191 2.71 10.87 16.69
N ILE A 192 2.00 11.16 15.61
CA ILE A 192 0.86 12.08 15.59
C ILE A 192 -0.30 11.50 16.42
N ILE A 193 -0.66 10.23 16.20
CA ILE A 193 -1.81 9.59 16.87
C ILE A 193 -1.55 9.37 18.36
N ALA A 194 -0.31 9.10 18.75
CA ALA A 194 0.04 8.76 20.13
C ALA A 194 -0.26 9.88 21.15
N LYS A 195 -0.41 11.14 20.72
CA LYS A 195 -0.62 12.31 21.58
C LYS A 195 0.39 12.43 22.71
N ASN A 196 1.56 11.87 22.55
CA ASN A 196 2.60 11.85 23.53
C ASN A 196 3.84 12.52 22.94
N TRP A 197 4.19 13.68 23.52
CA TRP A 197 5.34 14.45 23.04
C TRP A 197 6.67 13.68 23.13
N LYS A 198 6.80 12.76 24.11
CA LYS A 198 7.97 11.88 24.22
C LYS A 198 8.03 10.87 23.07
N ALA A 199 6.87 10.32 22.67
CA ALA A 199 6.75 9.43 21.51
C ALA A 199 7.05 10.22 20.20
N LEU A 200 6.57 11.46 20.11
CA LEU A 200 6.87 12.34 18.98
C LEU A 200 8.38 12.62 18.85
N LEU A 201 9.03 13.03 19.95
CA LEU A 201 10.47 13.25 19.95
C LEU A 201 11.25 11.98 19.65
N GLY A 202 10.85 10.84 20.23
CA GLY A 202 11.45 9.53 19.95
C GLY A 202 11.32 9.15 18.47
N GLY A 203 10.15 9.33 17.86
CA GLY A 203 9.92 9.09 16.44
C GLY A 203 10.74 9.99 15.53
N ILE A 204 10.83 11.28 15.86
CA ILE A 204 11.68 12.24 15.14
C ILE A 204 13.15 11.84 15.26
N PHE A 205 13.62 11.50 16.47
CA PHE A 205 15.01 11.09 16.70
C PHE A 205 15.37 9.82 15.90
N ILE A 206 14.49 8.81 15.89
CA ILE A 206 14.67 7.59 15.09
C ILE A 206 14.69 7.92 13.59
N SER A 207 13.78 8.79 13.13
CA SER A 207 13.73 9.19 11.73
C SER A 207 14.99 9.93 11.29
N ILE A 208 15.50 10.84 12.15
CA ILE A 208 16.78 11.52 11.93
C ILE A 208 17.93 10.50 11.93
N GLY A 209 17.94 9.54 12.86
CA GLY A 209 18.95 8.49 12.89
C GLY A 209 18.98 7.64 11.62
N ILE A 210 17.80 7.23 11.10
CA ILE A 210 17.68 6.54 9.82
C ILE A 210 18.20 7.41 8.67
N PHE A 211 17.80 8.67 8.63
CA PHE A 211 18.26 9.62 7.62
C PHE A 211 19.80 9.78 7.65
N VAL A 212 20.38 10.03 8.83
CA VAL A 212 21.82 10.16 9.02
C VAL A 212 22.55 8.87 8.60
N PHE A 213 22.02 7.71 8.99
CA PHE A 213 22.60 6.43 8.60
C PHE A 213 22.66 6.25 7.09
N PHE A 214 21.57 6.51 6.38
CA PHE A 214 21.55 6.31 4.93
C PHE A 214 22.21 7.45 4.14
N TYR A 215 22.20 8.67 4.65
CA TYR A 215 22.75 9.84 3.95
C TYR A 215 24.24 10.03 4.19
N TYR A 216 24.67 9.96 5.46
CA TYR A 216 26.05 10.33 5.84
C TYR A 216 26.99 9.13 6.07
N THR A 217 26.49 7.91 6.29
CA THR A 217 27.37 6.77 6.59
C THR A 217 27.56 5.86 5.40
N ASN A 218 28.71 5.18 5.33
CA ASN A 218 28.97 4.14 4.35
C ASN A 218 28.90 2.71 4.94
N ILE A 219 28.37 2.59 6.16
CA ILE A 219 28.25 1.31 6.85
C ILE A 219 27.31 0.38 6.04
N GLY A 220 27.77 -0.83 5.74
CA GLY A 220 27.01 -1.81 4.99
C GLY A 220 26.97 -1.61 3.47
N SER A 221 27.79 -0.73 2.89
CA SER A 221 27.82 -0.47 1.45
C SER A 221 28.21 -1.70 0.61
N GLY A 222 28.89 -2.70 1.20
CA GLY A 222 29.12 -4.00 0.55
C GLY A 222 27.85 -4.85 0.38
N ASN A 223 26.76 -4.51 1.08
CA ASN A 223 25.48 -5.16 0.90
C ASN A 223 24.67 -4.42 -0.17
N GLN A 224 24.40 -5.09 -1.28
CA GLN A 224 23.68 -4.55 -2.43
C GLN A 224 22.32 -3.92 -2.08
N TYR A 225 21.61 -4.48 -1.10
CA TYR A 225 20.29 -3.98 -0.67
C TYR A 225 20.41 -2.68 0.12
N ILE A 226 21.41 -2.58 1.01
CA ILE A 226 21.69 -1.35 1.78
C ILE A 226 22.15 -0.25 0.82
N HIS A 227 23.01 -0.57 -0.13
CA HIS A 227 23.45 0.37 -1.16
C HIS A 227 22.27 0.93 -1.98
N LYS A 228 21.33 0.07 -2.41
CA LYS A 228 20.09 0.50 -3.07
C LYS A 228 19.21 1.38 -2.22
N MET A 229 19.03 1.05 -0.94
CA MET A 229 18.25 1.90 -0.03
C MET A 229 18.88 3.27 0.14
N ARG A 230 20.20 3.34 0.17
CA ARG A 230 20.97 4.59 0.28
C ARG A 230 20.76 5.51 -0.91
N SER A 231 20.71 5.00 -2.14
CA SER A 231 20.46 5.81 -3.33
C SER A 231 19.11 6.56 -3.30
N SER A 232 18.17 6.15 -2.44
CA SER A 232 16.91 6.88 -2.23
C SER A 232 17.11 8.26 -1.62
N PHE A 233 18.20 8.45 -0.90
CA PHE A 233 18.54 9.70 -0.22
C PHE A 233 19.43 10.62 -1.09
N HIS A 234 19.87 10.15 -2.27
CA HIS A 234 20.61 10.91 -3.27
C HIS A 234 19.87 10.91 -4.63
N PRO A 235 18.66 11.49 -4.72
CA PRO A 235 17.79 11.37 -5.90
C PRO A 235 18.36 12.05 -7.14
N THR A 236 19.18 13.08 -6.99
CA THR A 236 19.78 13.82 -8.10
C THR A 236 20.84 13.02 -8.89
N GLU A 237 21.39 11.99 -8.26
CA GLU A 237 22.39 11.09 -8.89
C GLU A 237 21.72 9.83 -9.48
N ASP A 238 20.40 9.68 -9.31
CA ASP A 238 19.66 8.49 -9.72
C ASP A 238 19.06 8.67 -11.12
N ALA A 239 19.60 7.96 -12.10
CA ALA A 239 19.11 7.98 -13.48
C ALA A 239 17.61 7.65 -13.58
N SER A 240 17.09 6.73 -12.75
CA SER A 240 15.66 6.43 -12.71
C SER A 240 14.81 7.63 -12.25
N TYR A 241 15.31 8.42 -11.35
CA TYR A 241 14.61 9.62 -10.87
C TYR A 241 14.56 10.69 -11.95
N LEU A 242 15.68 10.91 -12.65
CA LEU A 242 15.77 11.91 -13.74
C LEU A 242 14.82 11.59 -14.89
N VAL A 243 14.76 10.32 -15.31
CA VAL A 243 13.79 9.86 -16.34
C VAL A 243 12.35 10.12 -15.91
N ARG A 244 12.00 9.89 -14.63
CA ARG A 244 10.67 10.18 -14.10
C ARG A 244 10.33 11.66 -14.12
N VAL A 245 11.30 12.52 -13.78
CA VAL A 245 11.12 13.98 -13.82
C VAL A 245 10.84 14.42 -15.26
N GLU A 246 11.60 13.94 -16.21
CA GLU A 246 11.42 14.24 -17.64
C GLU A 246 10.05 13.74 -18.15
N ASN A 247 9.68 12.48 -17.85
CA ASN A 247 8.38 11.94 -18.22
C ASN A 247 7.23 12.78 -17.64
N ARG A 248 7.34 13.22 -16.38
CA ARG A 248 6.32 14.08 -15.76
C ARG A 248 6.19 15.43 -16.44
N GLN A 249 7.28 16.03 -16.90
CA GLN A 249 7.21 17.30 -17.66
C GLN A 249 6.47 17.11 -18.97
N ARG A 250 6.82 16.08 -19.74
CA ARG A 250 6.15 15.73 -21.00
C ARG A 250 4.67 15.39 -20.80
N MET A 251 4.33 14.67 -19.73
CA MET A 251 2.94 14.38 -19.36
C MET A 251 2.15 15.65 -19.07
N LYS A 252 2.73 16.65 -18.39
CA LYS A 252 2.04 17.92 -18.10
C LYS A 252 1.54 18.63 -19.35
N GLU A 253 2.32 18.65 -20.41
CA GLU A 253 1.96 19.27 -21.67
C GLU A 253 0.77 18.55 -22.35
N LEU A 254 0.78 17.21 -22.28
CA LEU A 254 -0.32 16.41 -22.84
C LEU A 254 -1.58 16.52 -21.99
N MET A 255 -1.45 16.50 -20.66
CA MET A 255 -2.57 16.58 -19.72
C MET A 255 -3.23 17.97 -19.68
N ALA A 256 -2.48 19.03 -20.01
CA ALA A 256 -3.06 20.38 -20.15
C ALA A 256 -4.18 20.44 -21.21
N ARG A 257 -4.12 19.56 -22.20
CA ARG A 257 -5.14 19.44 -23.26
C ARG A 257 -6.30 18.49 -22.91
N LYS A 258 -6.16 17.71 -21.83
CA LYS A 258 -7.15 16.71 -21.38
C LYS A 258 -7.44 16.85 -19.87
N PRO A 259 -8.20 17.87 -19.46
CA PRO A 259 -8.46 18.15 -18.05
C PRO A 259 -9.25 17.04 -17.33
N ILE A 260 -10.01 16.23 -18.07
CA ILE A 260 -10.79 15.07 -17.57
C ILE A 260 -9.95 13.80 -17.61
N GLY A 261 -8.80 13.79 -18.29
CA GLY A 261 -7.93 12.64 -18.41
C GLY A 261 -8.05 11.90 -19.74
N TYR A 262 -7.36 10.77 -19.81
CA TYR A 262 -7.37 9.88 -20.97
C TYR A 262 -8.47 8.83 -20.90
N GLY A 263 -9.04 8.61 -19.72
CA GLY A 263 -9.98 7.53 -19.44
C GLY A 263 -9.31 6.38 -18.64
N ILE A 264 -10.16 5.62 -17.99
CA ILE A 264 -9.73 4.55 -17.08
C ILE A 264 -9.08 3.40 -17.86
N GLY A 265 -7.93 2.92 -17.37
CA GLY A 265 -7.15 1.85 -18.01
C GLY A 265 -6.27 2.32 -19.16
N LEU A 266 -6.33 3.61 -19.55
CA LEU A 266 -5.55 4.17 -20.66
C LEU A 266 -4.25 4.87 -20.20
N ALA A 267 -3.94 4.82 -18.90
CA ALA A 267 -2.70 5.35 -18.38
C ALA A 267 -1.46 4.53 -18.76
N LYS A 268 -1.63 3.22 -19.05
CA LYS A 268 -0.51 2.31 -19.35
C LYS A 268 -0.58 1.85 -20.80
N ALA A 269 0.41 2.22 -21.58
CA ALA A 269 0.62 1.64 -22.91
C ALA A 269 0.79 0.11 -22.81
N GLY A 270 0.09 -0.64 -23.64
CA GLY A 270 0.20 -2.10 -23.73
C GLY A 270 -1.02 -2.90 -23.29
N ASN A 271 -2.00 -2.30 -22.62
CA ASN A 271 -3.24 -3.01 -22.27
C ASN A 271 -4.28 -3.02 -23.41
N PHE A 272 -4.24 -2.03 -24.29
CA PHE A 272 -5.08 -1.94 -25.48
C PHE A 272 -4.30 -1.24 -26.59
N ASP A 273 -4.41 -1.72 -27.82
CA ASP A 273 -3.84 -1.12 -29.02
C ASP A 273 -4.63 0.15 -29.45
N SER A 274 -4.81 1.10 -28.56
CA SER A 274 -5.49 2.34 -28.88
C SER A 274 -4.49 3.48 -29.09
N LYS A 275 -4.66 4.22 -30.18
CA LYS A 275 -3.88 5.43 -30.48
C LYS A 275 -4.10 6.57 -29.47
N GLU A 276 -5.01 6.37 -28.50
CA GLU A 276 -5.43 7.37 -27.52
C GLU A 276 -4.78 7.16 -26.14
N GLN A 277 -3.85 6.23 -26.02
CA GLN A 277 -3.15 5.97 -24.74
C GLN A 277 -2.10 7.03 -24.45
N MET A 278 -1.83 7.23 -23.16
CA MET A 278 -0.69 8.05 -22.72
C MET A 278 0.62 7.40 -23.21
N PRO A 279 1.42 8.11 -24.02
CA PRO A 279 2.64 7.54 -24.58
C PRO A 279 3.77 7.33 -23.56
N TYR A 280 3.67 7.99 -22.40
CA TYR A 280 4.63 7.89 -21.31
C TYR A 280 4.03 7.10 -20.14
N PRO A 281 4.72 6.05 -19.63
CA PRO A 281 4.18 5.27 -18.52
C PRO A 281 4.13 6.11 -17.24
N PRO A 282 3.00 6.13 -16.50
CA PRO A 282 2.96 6.74 -15.18
C PRO A 282 3.77 5.88 -14.21
N ASP A 283 4.80 6.47 -13.65
CA ASP A 283 5.69 5.78 -12.72
C ASP A 283 5.16 5.72 -11.28
N SER A 284 4.06 6.39 -10.99
CA SER A 284 3.43 6.43 -9.67
C SER A 284 1.92 6.28 -9.77
N TRP A 285 1.33 5.73 -8.70
CA TRP A 285 -0.12 5.56 -8.64
C TRP A 285 -0.89 6.90 -8.74
N LEU A 286 -0.43 7.93 -8.04
CA LEU A 286 -1.12 9.23 -8.09
C LEU A 286 -1.04 9.87 -9.49
N ILE A 287 0.04 9.63 -10.22
CA ILE A 287 0.14 10.08 -11.62
C ILE A 287 -0.76 9.23 -12.50
N ALA A 288 -0.87 7.92 -12.26
CA ALA A 288 -1.82 7.08 -13.00
C ALA A 288 -3.27 7.58 -12.81
N VAL A 289 -3.66 7.86 -11.55
CA VAL A 289 -4.98 8.48 -11.27
C VAL A 289 -5.15 9.78 -12.01
N TRP A 290 -4.16 10.68 -12.01
CA TRP A 290 -4.22 11.94 -12.74
C TRP A 290 -4.36 11.74 -14.24
N VAL A 291 -3.60 10.84 -14.84
CA VAL A 291 -3.66 10.56 -16.27
C VAL A 291 -5.01 9.97 -16.66
N GLU A 292 -5.54 9.04 -15.87
CA GLU A 292 -6.81 8.38 -16.15
C GLU A 292 -8.03 9.31 -15.96
N THR A 293 -8.05 10.05 -14.85
CA THR A 293 -9.23 10.79 -14.40
C THR A 293 -9.08 12.31 -14.44
N GLY A 294 -7.96 12.80 -14.98
CA GLY A 294 -7.66 14.22 -15.06
C GLY A 294 -7.42 14.88 -13.70
N ILE A 295 -7.34 16.21 -13.72
CA ILE A 295 -7.11 17.00 -12.51
C ILE A 295 -8.30 16.95 -11.55
N VAL A 296 -9.52 16.87 -12.09
CA VAL A 296 -10.74 16.79 -11.29
C VAL A 296 -10.79 15.49 -10.49
N GLY A 297 -10.53 14.35 -11.16
CA GLY A 297 -10.48 13.07 -10.48
C GLY A 297 -9.33 12.96 -9.47
N LEU A 298 -8.16 13.51 -9.78
CA LEU A 298 -7.05 13.55 -8.81
C LEU A 298 -7.42 14.34 -7.55
N ILE A 299 -8.03 15.53 -7.69
CA ILE A 299 -8.48 16.34 -6.55
C ILE A 299 -9.53 15.59 -5.74
N LEU A 300 -10.51 14.97 -6.40
CA LEU A 300 -11.53 14.16 -5.73
C LEU A 300 -10.90 12.97 -4.99
N TYR A 301 -9.98 12.25 -5.63
CA TYR A 301 -9.26 11.13 -5.02
C TYR A 301 -8.50 11.56 -3.74
N LEU A 302 -7.76 12.66 -3.83
CA LEU A 302 -7.01 13.21 -2.69
C LEU A 302 -7.94 13.72 -1.58
N ALA A 303 -9.05 14.36 -1.92
CA ALA A 303 -10.05 14.83 -0.98
C ALA A 303 -10.70 13.67 -0.21
N ILE A 304 -11.09 12.59 -0.91
CA ILE A 304 -11.66 11.38 -0.30
C ILE A 304 -10.68 10.79 0.70
N HIS A 305 -9.44 10.51 0.27
CA HIS A 305 -8.45 9.88 1.14
C HIS A 305 -7.99 10.80 2.27
N GLY A 306 -7.86 12.10 2.01
CA GLY A 306 -7.58 13.10 3.05
C GLY A 306 -8.67 13.14 4.12
N THR A 307 -9.94 13.07 3.72
CA THR A 307 -11.08 12.99 4.63
C THR A 307 -11.05 11.70 5.45
N LEU A 308 -10.75 10.55 4.81
CA LEU A 308 -10.62 9.27 5.53
C LEU A 308 -9.49 9.30 6.56
N PHE A 309 -8.31 9.82 6.18
CA PHE A 309 -7.20 9.96 7.13
C PHE A 309 -7.56 10.88 8.29
N ALA A 310 -8.17 12.03 8.02
CA ALA A 310 -8.59 12.97 9.06
C ALA A 310 -9.64 12.35 9.98
N TRP A 311 -10.63 11.69 9.42
CA TRP A 311 -11.72 11.04 10.15
C TRP A 311 -11.21 9.89 11.01
N CYS A 312 -10.44 8.95 10.46
CA CYS A 312 -9.86 7.83 11.20
C CYS A 312 -8.91 8.33 12.30
N SER A 313 -8.07 9.32 12.02
CA SER A 313 -7.21 9.93 13.03
C SER A 313 -8.00 10.55 14.17
N TRP A 314 -9.04 11.30 13.84
CA TRP A 314 -9.92 11.91 14.84
C TRP A 314 -10.62 10.87 15.71
N LEU A 315 -11.16 9.79 15.13
CA LEU A 315 -11.75 8.70 15.86
C LEU A 315 -10.75 8.05 16.83
N LEU A 316 -9.56 7.71 16.36
CA LEU A 316 -8.51 7.08 17.17
C LEU A 316 -8.03 8.00 18.30
N MET A 317 -7.91 9.30 18.01
CA MET A 317 -7.41 10.27 18.99
C MET A 317 -8.44 10.64 20.06
N PHE A 318 -9.73 10.69 19.73
CA PHE A 318 -10.73 11.29 20.59
C PHE A 318 -11.87 10.36 20.99
N LYS A 319 -12.21 9.34 20.21
CA LYS A 319 -13.38 8.48 20.44
C LYS A 319 -13.00 7.10 20.98
N VAL A 320 -11.94 6.48 20.50
CA VAL A 320 -11.55 5.13 20.92
C VAL A 320 -10.82 5.18 22.27
N ARG A 321 -11.51 4.79 23.33
CA ARG A 321 -10.98 4.80 24.71
C ARG A 321 -10.10 3.58 25.03
N ASN A 322 -10.45 2.41 24.50
CA ASN A 322 -9.70 1.18 24.76
C ASN A 322 -8.31 1.26 24.13
N LYS A 323 -7.26 1.24 24.94
CA LYS A 323 -5.87 1.40 24.53
C LYS A 323 -5.43 0.33 23.50
N ASN A 324 -5.82 -0.92 23.73
CA ASN A 324 -5.41 -2.02 22.86
C ASN A 324 -6.13 -1.97 21.52
N LEU A 325 -7.45 -1.71 21.51
CA LEU A 325 -8.20 -1.51 20.28
C LEU A 325 -7.66 -0.32 19.47
N ARG A 326 -7.42 0.80 20.16
CA ARG A 326 -6.83 2.00 19.54
C ARG A 326 -5.48 1.71 18.90
N GLY A 327 -4.62 0.95 19.59
CA GLY A 327 -3.31 0.59 19.07
C GLY A 327 -3.36 -0.33 17.85
N LEU A 328 -4.24 -1.33 17.86
CA LEU A 328 -4.42 -2.22 16.71
C LEU A 328 -4.98 -1.45 15.48
N ALA A 329 -5.99 -0.60 15.68
CA ALA A 329 -6.52 0.23 14.60
C ALA A 329 -5.52 1.30 14.12
N ALA A 330 -4.72 1.88 15.04
CA ALA A 330 -3.65 2.80 14.68
C ALA A 330 -2.58 2.13 13.81
N ALA A 331 -2.28 0.85 14.02
CA ALA A 331 -1.33 0.11 13.18
C ALA A 331 -1.75 0.09 11.71
N TRP A 332 -3.03 -0.12 11.43
CA TRP A 332 -3.60 -0.06 10.08
C TRP A 332 -3.50 1.35 9.48
N LEU A 333 -3.85 2.37 10.24
CA LEU A 333 -3.79 3.75 9.77
C LEU A 333 -2.34 4.21 9.49
N CYS A 334 -1.39 3.77 10.32
CA CYS A 334 0.05 4.04 10.12
C CYS A 334 0.57 3.38 8.84
N MET A 335 0.19 2.14 8.60
CA MET A 335 0.50 1.42 7.37
C MET A 335 -0.06 2.16 6.15
N ASN A 336 -1.33 2.58 6.19
CA ASN A 336 -1.97 3.31 5.10
C ASN A 336 -1.24 4.63 4.81
N ALA A 337 -0.90 5.42 5.84
CA ALA A 337 -0.14 6.66 5.68
C ALA A 337 1.20 6.42 4.98
N GLY A 338 1.91 5.37 5.40
CA GLY A 338 3.17 4.98 4.77
C GLY A 338 3.01 4.55 3.31
N LEU A 339 1.96 3.78 3.00
CA LEU A 339 1.70 3.38 1.63
C LEU A 339 1.39 4.56 0.71
N PHE A 340 0.65 5.57 1.17
CA PHE A 340 0.38 6.76 0.35
C PHE A 340 1.66 7.52 0.00
N ILE A 341 2.66 7.54 0.89
CA ILE A 341 3.99 8.08 0.57
C ILE A 341 4.66 7.23 -0.52
N ALA A 342 4.59 5.90 -0.42
CA ALA A 342 5.15 5.02 -1.44
C ALA A 342 4.40 5.13 -2.78
N ALA A 343 3.07 5.34 -2.76
CA ALA A 343 2.21 5.50 -3.93
C ALA A 343 2.48 6.81 -4.70
N TYR A 344 3.02 7.84 -4.04
CA TYR A 344 3.51 9.05 -4.71
C TYR A 344 4.74 8.77 -5.58
N VAL A 345 5.56 7.79 -5.19
CA VAL A 345 6.83 7.47 -5.86
C VAL A 345 6.68 6.33 -6.86
N ASN A 346 5.84 5.33 -6.56
CA ASN A 346 5.66 4.13 -7.38
C ASN A 346 4.18 3.75 -7.54
N ASP A 347 3.89 2.97 -8.57
CA ASP A 347 2.59 2.35 -8.79
C ASP A 347 2.45 1.08 -7.92
N VAL A 348 2.08 1.28 -6.66
CA VAL A 348 2.04 0.23 -5.63
C VAL A 348 0.63 -0.05 -5.06
N MET A 349 -0.39 0.58 -5.63
CA MET A 349 -1.80 0.36 -5.25
C MET A 349 -2.44 -0.79 -6.06
N GLN A 350 -1.64 -1.78 -6.45
CA GLN A 350 -2.13 -2.98 -7.11
C GLN A 350 -2.57 -4.03 -6.07
N TYR A 351 -3.30 -5.04 -6.52
CA TYR A 351 -3.65 -6.17 -5.66
C TYR A 351 -2.37 -6.91 -5.20
N PRO A 352 -2.21 -7.28 -3.93
CA PRO A 352 -3.20 -7.20 -2.82
C PRO A 352 -3.13 -5.91 -1.98
N ASN A 353 -2.21 -4.98 -2.27
CA ASN A 353 -1.98 -3.78 -1.46
C ASN A 353 -3.26 -2.93 -1.34
N GLN A 354 -3.96 -2.71 -2.45
CA GLN A 354 -5.20 -1.95 -2.46
C GLN A 354 -6.25 -2.54 -1.51
N LEU A 355 -6.45 -3.86 -1.55
CA LEU A 355 -7.38 -4.53 -0.64
C LEU A 355 -7.01 -4.30 0.83
N THR A 356 -5.72 -4.43 1.15
CA THR A 356 -5.21 -4.23 2.51
C THR A 356 -5.46 -2.81 3.00
N VAL A 357 -5.24 -1.81 2.16
CA VAL A 357 -5.47 -0.38 2.47
C VAL A 357 -6.93 -0.09 2.80
N TYR A 358 -7.83 -0.51 1.92
CA TYR A 358 -9.25 -0.20 2.11
C TYR A 358 -9.87 -1.01 3.24
N THR A 359 -9.36 -2.20 3.52
CA THR A 359 -9.68 -2.93 4.76
C THR A 359 -9.23 -2.14 6.00
N GLY A 360 -8.09 -1.47 5.94
CA GLY A 360 -7.56 -0.68 7.05
C GLY A 360 -8.27 0.64 7.30
N PHE A 361 -8.96 1.21 6.31
CA PHE A 361 -9.80 2.41 6.47
C PHE A 361 -11.21 2.07 6.96
N ALA A 362 -11.74 0.91 6.61
CA ALA A 362 -13.09 0.45 6.95
C ALA A 362 -13.19 -0.05 8.39
#